data_3800d04d85cd7fc09e2ae5a3737b9459
#
_entry.id   3800d04d85cd7fc09e2ae5a3737b9459
#
_cell.length_a   1.000
_cell.length_b   1.000
_cell.length_c   1.000
_cell.angle_alpha   90.00
_cell.angle_beta   90.00
_cell.angle_gamma   90.00
#
_symmetry.space_group_name_H-M   'P 1'
#
loop_
_entity.id
_entity.type
_entity.pdbx_description
1 polymer ?
#
loop_
_entity_poly.entity_id
_entity_poly.type
_entity_poly.pdbx_seq_one_letter_code
_entity_poly.pdbx_strand_id
1 'polypeptide(L)'
;FRPVPENFFQKLCPPDTMLTYLGREDPQHPDGGKFPECGFVCYNLKHADIKSFIDTWENLYNSDTVFKILEWHDSYVFWHLVKQFKIDKKITVNDIGYGINVQGHHVFVNSVLGKYIDHMKGDRKHTGSSSKEDLRHPAKSWNLEYWKKVPRRKP
;
A
#
# COMPACT_ATOMS: atom_id res chain seq x y z
N PHE A 1 -1.73 13.38 -12.56
CA PHE A 1 -0.58 12.51 -12.88
C PHE A 1 0.53 13.34 -13.51
N ARG A 2 1.77 13.07 -13.13
CA ARG A 2 2.97 13.63 -13.78
C ARG A 2 3.70 12.51 -14.53
N PRO A 3 4.47 12.84 -15.60
CA PRO A 3 5.24 11.83 -16.31
C PRO A 3 6.17 11.07 -15.36
N VAL A 4 6.18 9.76 -15.46
CA VAL A 4 7.10 8.90 -14.71
C VAL A 4 8.32 8.56 -15.56
N PRO A 5 9.51 8.37 -14.98
CA PRO A 5 10.68 7.89 -15.72
C PRO A 5 10.41 6.53 -16.39
N GLU A 6 11.01 6.28 -17.54
CA GLU A 6 10.80 5.06 -18.33
C GLU A 6 10.97 3.76 -17.51
N ASN A 7 11.95 3.73 -16.62
CA ASN A 7 12.23 2.53 -15.80
C ASN A 7 11.63 2.60 -14.38
N PHE A 8 10.64 3.46 -14.16
CA PHE A 8 10.11 3.68 -12.82
C PHE A 8 9.48 2.41 -12.23
N PHE A 9 8.61 1.76 -12.99
CA PHE A 9 7.92 0.55 -12.52
C PHE A 9 8.86 -0.64 -12.38
N GLN A 10 9.85 -0.78 -13.27
CA GLN A 10 10.86 -1.83 -13.18
C GLN A 10 11.74 -1.67 -11.92
N LYS A 11 12.02 -0.43 -11.52
CA LYS A 11 12.74 -0.16 -10.26
C LYS A 11 11.89 -0.43 -9.04
N LEU A 12 10.58 -0.17 -9.09
CA LEU A 12 9.67 -0.46 -7.99
C LEU A 12 9.40 -1.94 -7.83
N CYS A 13 9.30 -2.68 -8.94
CA CYS A 13 9.02 -4.11 -8.96
C CYS A 13 10.09 -4.85 -9.77
N PRO A 14 11.27 -5.10 -9.16
CA PRO A 14 12.36 -5.88 -9.79
C PRO A 14 11.91 -7.28 -10.22
N PRO A 15 12.65 -7.94 -11.11
CA PRO A 15 12.26 -9.24 -11.68
C PRO A 15 11.99 -10.36 -10.66
N ASP A 16 12.68 -10.35 -9.53
CA ASP A 16 12.54 -11.30 -8.42
C ASP A 16 11.43 -10.94 -7.42
N THR A 17 10.84 -9.76 -7.59
CA THR A 17 9.75 -9.27 -6.74
C THR A 17 8.40 -9.59 -7.39
N MET A 18 7.51 -10.24 -6.66
CA MET A 18 6.18 -10.56 -7.16
C MET A 18 5.25 -9.35 -7.12
N LEU A 19 5.32 -8.59 -6.02
CA LEU A 19 4.42 -7.47 -5.75
C LEU A 19 5.18 -6.29 -5.17
N THR A 20 4.77 -5.08 -5.55
CA THR A 20 5.16 -3.85 -4.85
C THR A 20 3.91 -3.10 -4.44
N TYR A 21 3.83 -2.71 -3.19
CA TYR A 21 2.69 -1.98 -2.64
C TYR A 21 3.15 -0.94 -1.62
N LEU A 22 2.26 -0.03 -1.26
CA LEU A 22 2.46 0.92 -0.18
C LEU A 22 1.80 0.39 1.08
N GLY A 23 2.57 -0.18 2.01
CA GLY A 23 2.08 -0.66 3.29
C GLY A 23 1.85 0.48 4.28
N ARG A 24 0.77 0.37 5.04
CA ARG A 24 0.50 1.23 6.20
C ARG A 24 0.54 0.37 7.45
N GLU A 25 1.31 0.80 8.43
CA GLU A 25 1.33 0.12 9.72
C GLU A 25 0.10 0.54 10.53
N ASP A 26 -0.63 -0.43 11.03
CA ASP A 26 -1.60 -0.25 12.09
C ASP A 26 -1.15 -1.06 13.32
N PRO A 27 -0.39 -0.46 14.23
CA PRO A 27 0.12 -1.16 15.42
C PRO A 27 -0.98 -1.49 16.43
N GLN A 28 -2.18 -0.96 16.25
CA GLN A 28 -3.33 -1.25 17.12
C GLN A 28 -4.19 -2.39 16.58
N HIS A 29 -3.95 -2.82 15.33
CA HIS A 29 -4.67 -3.95 14.78
C HIS A 29 -4.25 -5.26 15.44
N PRO A 30 -5.19 -6.14 15.84
CA PRO A 30 -4.88 -7.40 16.52
C PRO A 30 -3.84 -8.27 15.80
N ASP A 31 -3.82 -8.22 14.49
CA ASP A 31 -2.88 -8.96 13.65
C ASP A 31 -1.54 -8.25 13.43
N GLY A 32 -1.33 -7.08 14.01
CA GLY A 32 -0.11 -6.28 13.80
C GLY A 32 0.13 -5.95 12.32
N GLY A 33 -0.95 -5.68 11.57
CA GLY A 33 -0.93 -5.70 10.13
C GLY A 33 -0.30 -4.47 9.49
N LYS A 34 0.33 -4.70 8.35
CA LYS A 34 0.72 -3.66 7.40
C LYS A 34 -0.25 -3.68 6.23
N PHE A 35 -1.36 -2.98 6.38
CA PHE A 35 -2.38 -2.94 5.33
C PHE A 35 -1.86 -2.17 4.12
N PRO A 36 -1.95 -2.74 2.91
CA PRO A 36 -1.60 -1.98 1.71
C PRO A 36 -2.61 -0.89 1.46
N GLU A 37 -2.13 0.22 0.94
CA GLU A 37 -2.98 1.20 0.29
C GLU A 37 -3.29 0.69 -1.12
N CYS A 38 -4.43 0.03 -1.29
CA CYS A 38 -4.82 -0.64 -2.54
C CYS A 38 -5.03 0.31 -3.73
N GLY A 39 -4.96 1.63 -3.53
CA GLY A 39 -4.90 2.60 -4.63
C GLY A 39 -3.65 2.50 -5.50
N PHE A 40 -2.62 1.78 -5.04
CA PHE A 40 -1.43 1.47 -5.83
C PHE A 40 -0.87 0.10 -5.46
N VAL A 41 -0.89 -0.81 -6.43
CA VAL A 41 -0.18 -2.08 -6.38
C VAL A 41 0.47 -2.33 -7.74
N CYS A 42 1.73 -2.71 -7.73
CA CYS A 42 2.45 -3.15 -8.92
C CYS A 42 2.60 -4.67 -8.88
N TYR A 43 2.17 -5.33 -9.96
CA TYR A 43 2.22 -6.78 -10.11
C TYR A 43 3.28 -7.16 -11.15
N ASN A 44 4.18 -8.06 -10.79
CA ASN A 44 5.10 -8.67 -11.75
C ASN A 44 4.40 -9.84 -12.45
N LEU A 45 3.82 -9.60 -13.61
CA LEU A 45 3.07 -10.60 -14.36
C LEU A 45 3.94 -11.76 -14.89
N LYS A 46 5.26 -11.65 -14.81
CA LYS A 46 6.21 -12.70 -15.19
C LYS A 46 6.64 -13.58 -14.01
N HIS A 47 6.26 -13.21 -12.78
CA HIS A 47 6.58 -14.02 -11.61
C HIS A 47 5.78 -15.32 -11.61
N ALA A 48 6.44 -16.43 -11.29
CA ALA A 48 5.83 -17.77 -11.36
C ALA A 48 4.57 -17.93 -10.52
N ASP A 49 4.51 -17.28 -9.36
CA ASP A 49 3.38 -17.41 -8.42
C ASP A 49 2.30 -16.35 -8.57
N ILE A 50 2.44 -15.38 -9.49
CA ILE A 50 1.48 -14.28 -9.60
C ILE A 50 0.08 -14.75 -10.00
N LYS A 51 0.01 -15.72 -10.93
CA LYS A 51 -1.28 -16.27 -11.33
C LYS A 51 -1.98 -16.96 -10.16
N SER A 52 -1.24 -17.78 -9.40
CA SER A 52 -1.77 -18.46 -8.23
C SER A 52 -2.26 -17.47 -7.15
N PHE A 53 -1.57 -16.34 -6.98
CA PHE A 53 -1.98 -15.29 -6.07
C PHE A 53 -3.32 -14.66 -6.49
N ILE A 54 -3.45 -14.30 -7.76
CA ILE A 54 -4.67 -13.69 -8.30
C ILE A 54 -5.83 -14.69 -8.25
N ASP A 55 -5.62 -15.93 -8.67
CA ASP A 55 -6.64 -16.99 -8.62
C ASP A 55 -7.13 -17.25 -7.17
N THR A 56 -6.19 -17.25 -6.21
CA THR A 56 -6.54 -17.43 -4.80
C THR A 56 -7.36 -16.26 -4.29
N TRP A 57 -7.01 -15.04 -4.67
CA TRP A 57 -7.75 -13.83 -4.30
C TRP A 57 -9.17 -13.85 -4.86
N GLU A 58 -9.30 -14.13 -6.15
CA GLU A 58 -10.60 -14.25 -6.81
C GLU A 58 -11.46 -15.35 -6.15
N ASN A 59 -10.86 -16.51 -5.86
CA ASN A 59 -11.58 -17.62 -5.24
C ASN A 59 -12.09 -17.30 -3.82
N LEU A 60 -11.39 -16.48 -3.04
CA LEU A 60 -11.88 -16.04 -1.73
C LEU A 60 -13.25 -15.37 -1.80
N TYR A 61 -13.44 -14.52 -2.83
CA TYR A 61 -14.73 -13.85 -3.04
C TYR A 61 -15.75 -14.75 -3.70
N ASN A 62 -15.38 -15.51 -4.72
CA ASN A 62 -16.30 -16.37 -5.47
C ASN A 62 -16.87 -17.51 -4.62
N SER A 63 -16.13 -17.94 -3.59
CA SER A 63 -16.55 -19.01 -2.68
C SER A 63 -17.10 -18.51 -1.34
N ASP A 64 -17.28 -17.19 -1.17
CA ASP A 64 -17.65 -16.55 0.08
C ASP A 64 -16.73 -16.85 1.28
N THR A 65 -15.57 -17.46 1.02
CA THR A 65 -14.58 -17.76 2.07
C THR A 65 -13.96 -16.51 2.65
N VAL A 66 -14.03 -15.39 1.95
CA VAL A 66 -13.62 -14.08 2.44
C VAL A 66 -14.29 -13.71 3.76
N PHE A 67 -15.52 -14.16 4.01
CA PHE A 67 -16.24 -13.90 5.27
C PHE A 67 -15.75 -14.75 6.47
N LYS A 68 -14.83 -15.68 6.24
CA LYS A 68 -14.20 -16.49 7.31
C LYS A 68 -12.92 -15.87 7.83
N ILE A 69 -12.39 -14.83 7.18
CA ILE A 69 -11.23 -14.08 7.65
C ILE A 69 -11.69 -12.90 8.50
N LEU A 70 -10.78 -12.33 9.29
CA LEU A 70 -11.09 -11.32 10.30
C LEU A 70 -11.76 -10.08 9.73
N GLU A 71 -11.24 -9.60 8.58
CA GLU A 71 -11.80 -8.47 7.84
C GLU A 71 -11.87 -8.80 6.36
N TRP A 72 -12.88 -8.31 5.68
CA TRP A 72 -13.19 -8.67 4.29
C TRP A 72 -13.03 -7.51 3.28
N HIS A 73 -12.49 -6.35 3.73
CA HIS A 73 -12.14 -5.27 2.81
C HIS A 73 -10.83 -5.57 2.04
N ASP A 74 -10.67 -4.92 0.91
CA ASP A 74 -9.60 -5.17 -0.05
C ASP A 74 -8.19 -5.13 0.54
N SER A 75 -7.88 -4.14 1.36
CA SER A 75 -6.56 -3.97 1.99
C SER A 75 -6.22 -5.12 2.93
N TYR A 76 -7.18 -5.54 3.76
CA TYR A 76 -6.95 -6.66 4.68
C TYR A 76 -6.80 -7.98 3.95
N VAL A 77 -7.69 -8.26 2.99
CA VAL A 77 -7.64 -9.50 2.18
C VAL A 77 -6.33 -9.60 1.42
N PHE A 78 -5.89 -8.50 0.79
CA PHE A 78 -4.60 -8.46 0.10
C PHE A 78 -3.43 -8.79 1.06
N TRP A 79 -3.38 -8.11 2.22
CA TRP A 79 -2.32 -8.34 3.20
C TRP A 79 -2.35 -9.76 3.77
N HIS A 80 -3.54 -10.31 4.03
CA HIS A 80 -3.73 -11.69 4.47
C HIS A 80 -3.11 -12.68 3.48
N LEU A 81 -3.40 -12.52 2.19
CA LEU A 81 -2.83 -13.32 1.12
C LEU A 81 -1.32 -13.15 0.99
N VAL A 82 -0.82 -11.92 1.05
CA VAL A 82 0.63 -11.64 1.01
C VAL A 82 1.33 -12.37 2.14
N LYS A 83 0.81 -12.34 3.37
CA LYS A 83 1.37 -13.09 4.50
C LYS A 83 1.44 -14.59 4.20
N GLN A 84 0.32 -15.15 3.74
CA GLN A 84 0.22 -16.57 3.42
C GLN A 84 1.23 -16.97 2.35
N PHE A 85 1.28 -16.23 1.24
CA PHE A 85 2.20 -16.52 0.14
C PHE A 85 3.68 -16.34 0.53
N LYS A 86 4.01 -15.38 1.41
CA LYS A 86 5.37 -15.27 1.95
C LYS A 86 5.80 -16.50 2.74
N ILE A 87 4.87 -17.10 3.47
CA ILE A 87 5.13 -18.33 4.25
C ILE A 87 5.22 -19.55 3.31
N ASP A 88 4.20 -19.75 2.48
CA ASP A 88 4.00 -20.98 1.72
C ASP A 88 4.88 -21.06 0.46
N LYS A 89 5.06 -19.93 -0.22
CA LYS A 89 5.76 -19.81 -1.50
C LYS A 89 7.09 -19.08 -1.41
N LYS A 90 7.40 -18.48 -0.24
CA LYS A 90 8.63 -17.67 -0.01
C LYS A 90 8.77 -16.53 -1.03
N ILE A 91 7.65 -15.95 -1.45
CA ILE A 91 7.66 -14.82 -2.39
C ILE A 91 8.42 -13.62 -1.85
N THR A 92 9.05 -12.87 -2.73
CA THR A 92 9.60 -11.55 -2.43
C THR A 92 8.58 -10.47 -2.75
N VAL A 93 8.36 -9.56 -1.83
CA VAL A 93 7.52 -8.38 -1.99
C VAL A 93 8.29 -7.13 -1.60
N ASN A 94 8.00 -6.03 -2.27
CA ASN A 94 8.56 -4.72 -1.97
C ASN A 94 7.47 -3.84 -1.33
N ASP A 95 7.62 -3.54 -0.05
CA ASP A 95 6.78 -2.58 0.66
C ASP A 95 7.47 -1.20 0.64
N ILE A 96 7.00 -0.31 -0.22
CA ILE A 96 7.54 1.06 -0.34
C ILE A 96 7.12 1.97 0.81
N GLY A 97 6.26 1.49 1.69
CA GLY A 97 5.89 2.12 2.96
C GLY A 97 6.71 1.64 4.15
N TYR A 98 7.69 0.76 3.93
CA TYR A 98 8.49 0.19 5.02
C TYR A 98 9.21 1.29 5.83
N GLY A 99 9.07 1.23 7.15
CA GLY A 99 9.65 2.24 8.04
C GLY A 99 8.92 3.58 8.06
N ILE A 100 7.86 3.74 7.27
CA ILE A 100 7.01 4.92 7.28
C ILE A 100 5.76 4.58 8.08
N ASN A 101 5.61 5.17 9.26
CA ASN A 101 4.35 5.12 9.98
C ASN A 101 3.39 6.12 9.34
N VAL A 102 2.72 5.70 8.27
CA VAL A 102 1.83 6.56 7.51
C VAL A 102 0.41 6.44 8.06
N GLN A 103 0.16 7.10 9.16
CA GLN A 103 -1.20 7.35 9.60
C GLN A 103 -1.68 8.66 8.96
N GLY A 104 -2.76 8.61 8.19
CA GLY A 104 -3.39 9.80 7.67
C GLY A 104 -3.67 9.80 6.17
N HIS A 105 -4.22 10.92 5.71
CA HIS A 105 -4.80 11.09 4.39
C HIS A 105 -3.80 11.28 3.23
N HIS A 106 -2.49 11.33 3.53
CA HIS A 106 -1.46 11.76 2.58
C HIS A 106 -0.45 10.65 2.25
N VAL A 107 -0.90 9.41 2.19
CA VAL A 107 -0.04 8.23 2.07
C VAL A 107 0.82 8.29 0.81
N PHE A 108 0.22 8.60 -0.34
CA PHE A 108 0.95 8.65 -1.61
C PHE A 108 1.90 9.83 -1.70
N VAL A 109 1.44 11.01 -1.30
CA VAL A 109 2.23 12.25 -1.34
C VAL A 109 3.53 12.09 -0.57
N ASN A 110 3.48 11.34 0.52
CA ASN A 110 4.59 11.12 1.42
C ASN A 110 5.47 9.91 1.06
N SER A 111 5.22 9.27 -0.06
CA SER A 111 6.01 8.15 -0.58
C SER A 111 6.80 8.54 -1.83
N VAL A 112 7.57 7.59 -2.36
CA VAL A 112 8.25 7.76 -3.65
C VAL A 112 7.28 8.02 -4.81
N LEU A 113 6.02 7.62 -4.64
CA LEU A 113 4.94 7.86 -5.60
C LEU A 113 4.49 9.32 -5.63
N GLY A 114 4.64 10.05 -4.53
CA GLY A 114 4.12 11.41 -4.38
C GLY A 114 4.65 12.42 -5.38
N LYS A 115 5.78 12.12 -6.04
CA LYS A 115 6.29 12.92 -7.15
C LYS A 115 5.41 12.86 -8.40
N TYR A 116 4.65 11.78 -8.55
CA TYR A 116 3.93 11.44 -9.79
C TYR A 116 2.44 11.29 -9.59
N ILE A 117 2.03 10.78 -8.43
CA ILE A 117 0.66 10.37 -8.13
C ILE A 117 0.23 11.02 -6.83
N ASP A 118 -1.01 11.49 -6.79
CA ASP A 118 -1.69 11.86 -5.57
C ASP A 118 -3.03 11.12 -5.48
N HIS A 119 -3.31 10.55 -4.32
CA HIS A 119 -4.55 9.86 -4.05
C HIS A 119 -5.47 10.78 -3.24
N MET A 120 -6.41 11.41 -3.92
CA MET A 120 -7.37 12.33 -3.32
C MET A 120 -8.32 11.59 -2.38
N LYS A 121 -8.15 11.78 -1.07
CA LYS A 121 -9.03 11.24 -0.01
C LYS A 121 -9.66 12.36 0.80
N GLY A 122 -10.83 12.06 1.40
CA GLY A 122 -11.55 13.03 2.24
C GLY A 122 -11.92 14.30 1.46
N ASP A 123 -11.76 15.44 2.10
CA ASP A 123 -12.13 16.75 1.54
C ASP A 123 -11.37 17.10 0.26
N ARG A 124 -10.18 16.51 0.05
CA ARG A 124 -9.40 16.71 -1.17
C ARG A 124 -10.09 16.18 -2.43
N LYS A 125 -11.01 15.22 -2.31
CA LYS A 125 -11.87 14.77 -3.42
C LYS A 125 -12.74 15.89 -3.96
N HIS A 126 -13.16 16.80 -3.08
CA HIS A 126 -14.03 17.93 -3.44
C HIS A 126 -13.24 19.12 -3.96
N THR A 127 -12.04 19.34 -3.45
CA THR A 127 -11.17 20.44 -3.88
C THR A 127 -10.40 20.13 -5.16
N GLY A 128 -10.25 18.84 -5.49
CA GLY A 128 -9.51 18.38 -6.68
C GLY A 128 -8.00 18.64 -6.63
N SER A 129 -7.45 19.01 -5.48
CA SER A 129 -6.02 19.31 -5.32
C SER A 129 -5.51 18.97 -3.93
N SER A 130 -4.25 18.53 -3.86
CA SER A 130 -3.50 18.52 -2.63
C SER A 130 -2.97 19.90 -2.31
N SER A 131 -2.83 20.23 -1.04
CA SER A 131 -2.25 21.51 -0.65
C SER A 131 -0.78 21.57 -1.12
N LYS A 132 -0.28 22.79 -1.37
CA LYS A 132 1.13 22.98 -1.71
C LYS A 132 2.06 22.48 -0.60
N GLU A 133 1.59 22.47 0.62
CA GLU A 133 2.32 22.01 1.79
C GLU A 133 2.44 20.49 1.80
N ASP A 134 1.39 19.77 1.44
CA ASP A 134 1.38 18.32 1.30
C ASP A 134 2.39 17.84 0.24
N LEU A 135 2.49 18.59 -0.85
CA LEU A 135 3.37 18.27 -1.98
C LEU A 135 4.85 18.67 -1.73
N ARG A 136 5.12 19.57 -0.81
CA ARG A 136 6.45 20.16 -0.60
C ARG A 136 7.35 19.40 0.38
N HIS A 137 6.79 18.50 1.17
CA HIS A 137 7.54 17.87 2.25
C HIS A 137 7.54 16.34 2.23
N PRO A 138 7.99 15.69 1.13
CA PRO A 138 8.18 14.24 1.15
C PRO A 138 9.16 13.80 2.25
N ALA A 139 10.14 14.67 2.60
CA ALA A 139 11.09 14.40 3.68
C ALA A 139 10.44 14.37 5.07
N LYS A 140 9.34 15.07 5.29
CA LYS A 140 8.61 15.03 6.57
C LYS A 140 7.95 13.69 6.83
N SER A 141 7.57 12.97 5.79
CA SER A 141 6.96 11.65 5.90
C SER A 141 7.91 10.58 6.42
N TRP A 142 9.20 10.75 6.15
CA TRP A 142 10.25 9.85 6.61
C TRP A 142 10.71 10.19 8.04
N ASN A 143 10.22 11.29 8.60
CA ASN A 143 10.58 11.71 9.96
C ASN A 143 9.54 11.18 10.95
N LEU A 144 9.87 10.09 11.63
CA LEU A 144 9.04 9.46 12.65
C LEU A 144 8.58 10.45 13.74
N GLU A 145 9.42 11.44 14.07
CA GLU A 145 9.11 12.46 15.07
C GLU A 145 8.04 13.44 14.61
N TYR A 146 7.97 13.73 13.31
CA TYR A 146 6.89 14.53 12.74
C TYR A 146 5.53 13.84 12.94
N TRP A 147 5.47 12.54 12.63
CA TRP A 147 4.22 11.77 12.72
C TRP A 147 3.76 11.53 14.15
N LYS A 148 4.67 11.43 15.10
CA LYS A 148 4.33 11.40 16.53
C LYS A 148 3.63 12.65 17.02
N LYS A 149 3.87 13.80 16.38
CA LYS A 149 3.31 15.12 16.74
C LYS A 149 2.00 15.43 16.03
N VAL A 150 1.64 14.69 14.97
CA VAL A 150 0.36 14.89 14.28
C VAL A 150 -0.78 14.40 15.17
N PRO A 151 -1.74 15.28 15.55
CA PRO A 151 -2.85 14.87 16.39
C PRO A 151 -3.63 13.73 15.73
N ARG A 152 -3.79 12.63 16.42
CA ARG A 152 -4.69 11.55 15.97
C ARG A 152 -6.11 12.13 15.98
N ARG A 153 -6.77 12.20 14.84
CA ARG A 153 -8.21 12.43 14.83
C ARG A 153 -8.83 11.26 15.58
N LYS A 154 -9.50 11.55 16.68
CA LYS A 154 -10.36 10.56 17.32
C LYS A 154 -11.46 10.17 16.33
N PRO A 155 -11.86 8.88 16.28
CA PRO A 155 -12.94 8.43 15.43
C PRO A 155 -14.22 9.20 15.71
#